data_b33323d60c81a73c342ef59dac368389
#
_entry.id   b33323d60c81a73c342ef59dac368389
#
_cell.length_a   1.000
_cell.length_b   1.000
_cell.length_c   1.000
_cell.angle_alpha   90.00
_cell.angle_beta   90.00
_cell.angle_gamma   90.00
#
_symmetry.space_group_name_H-M   'P 1'
#
loop_
_entity.id
_entity.type
_entity.pdbx_description
1 polymer ?
#
loop_
_entity_poly.entity_id
_entity_poly.type
_entity_poly.pdbx_seq_one_letter_code
_entity_poly.pdbx_strand_id
1 'polypeptide(L)'
;MAEIQFSRGIKEEVVPEVRVTRAKDGSDGRAIFYFEYPQAIADDSIEITGMYLVDEEGEISTREVNGKFINGEPAGIEAILTMKTAEAFERFVRFMERYGEENGLGLSRS
;
A
#
# COMPACT_ATOMS: atom_id res chain seq x y z
N MET A 1 6.14 14.76 1.85
CA MET A 1 6.64 13.65 1.03
C MET A 1 6.00 12.34 1.46
N ALA A 2 5.57 11.52 0.51
CA ALA A 2 4.88 10.27 0.81
C ALA A 2 5.53 9.11 0.06
N GLU A 3 5.77 8.00 0.75
CA GLU A 3 6.37 6.83 0.13
C GLU A 3 5.85 5.53 0.73
N ILE A 4 6.00 4.44 -0.02
CA ILE A 4 5.62 3.11 0.42
C ILE A 4 6.89 2.29 0.59
N GLN A 5 6.95 1.51 1.68
CA GLN A 5 8.11 0.67 2.00
C GLN A 5 7.61 -0.73 2.36
N PHE A 6 8.33 -1.76 1.95
CA PHE A 6 8.08 -3.14 2.38
C PHE A 6 9.08 -3.58 3.44
N SER A 7 10.16 -2.83 3.57
CA SER A 7 11.13 -2.95 4.63
C SER A 7 11.43 -1.53 5.09
N ARG A 8 11.40 -1.29 6.38
CA ARG A 8 11.58 0.08 6.89
C ARG A 8 12.87 0.70 6.43
N GLY A 9 12.76 1.92 5.91
CA GLY A 9 13.90 2.67 5.40
C GLY A 9 14.21 2.45 3.92
N ILE A 10 13.51 1.52 3.26
CA ILE A 10 13.73 1.23 1.84
C ILE A 10 12.48 1.61 1.05
N LYS A 11 12.60 2.65 0.25
CA LYS A 11 11.49 3.14 -0.57
C LYS A 11 11.20 2.17 -1.72
N GLU A 12 9.93 1.80 -1.89
CA GLU A 12 9.48 1.03 -3.04
C GLU A 12 9.22 1.98 -4.20
N GLU A 13 9.93 1.79 -5.32
CA GLU A 13 9.82 2.68 -6.48
C GLU A 13 8.63 2.35 -7.40
N VAL A 14 8.14 1.12 -7.36
CA VAL A 14 7.01 0.72 -8.20
C VAL A 14 5.71 1.25 -7.62
N VAL A 15 4.91 1.91 -8.45
CA VAL A 15 3.61 2.48 -8.05
C VAL A 15 2.54 1.40 -8.17
N PRO A 16 1.77 1.15 -7.10
CA PRO A 16 0.76 0.07 -7.13
C PRO A 16 -0.56 0.50 -7.75
N GLU A 17 -1.37 -0.49 -8.09
CA GLU A 17 -2.80 -0.28 -8.26
C GLU A 17 -3.42 -0.31 -6.88
N VAL A 18 -4.37 0.58 -6.62
CA VAL A 18 -5.04 0.65 -5.32
C VAL A 18 -6.54 0.64 -5.52
N ARG A 19 -7.20 -0.26 -4.81
CA ARG A 19 -8.67 -0.32 -4.76
C ARG A 19 -9.12 -0.04 -3.35
N VAL A 20 -10.09 0.85 -3.22
CA VAL A 20 -10.60 1.25 -1.91
C VAL A 20 -12.09 0.96 -1.85
N THR A 21 -12.50 0.25 -0.80
CA THR A 21 -13.92 0.03 -0.50
C THR A 21 -14.22 0.59 0.88
N ARG A 22 -15.44 1.01 1.10
CA ARG A 22 -15.88 1.56 2.37
C ARG A 22 -17.27 1.02 2.71
N ALA A 23 -17.49 0.70 3.98
CA ALA A 23 -18.81 0.28 4.44
C ALA A 23 -19.82 1.41 4.23
N LYS A 24 -21.06 1.07 3.97
CA LYS A 24 -22.14 2.04 3.69
C LYS A 24 -22.35 3.04 4.82
N ASP A 25 -22.15 2.60 6.06
CA ASP A 25 -22.29 3.46 7.23
C ASP A 25 -21.03 4.29 7.51
N GLY A 26 -19.97 4.12 6.73
CA GLY A 26 -18.73 4.85 6.90
C GLY A 26 -17.87 4.38 8.07
N SER A 27 -18.24 3.28 8.73
CA SER A 27 -17.55 2.83 9.94
C SER A 27 -16.18 2.24 9.68
N ASP A 28 -16.01 1.57 8.55
CA ASP A 28 -14.72 0.98 8.19
C ASP A 28 -14.49 1.03 6.69
N GLY A 29 -13.26 0.70 6.32
CA GLY A 29 -12.85 0.66 4.93
C GLY A 29 -11.72 -0.31 4.73
N ARG A 30 -11.45 -0.65 3.49
CA ARG A 30 -10.37 -1.56 3.11
C ARG A 30 -9.70 -1.03 1.85
N ALA A 31 -8.38 -1.06 1.85
CA ALA A 31 -7.60 -0.73 0.67
C ALA A 31 -6.79 -1.96 0.26
N ILE A 32 -6.84 -2.30 -1.01
CA ILE A 32 -6.07 -3.41 -1.57
C ILE A 32 -5.05 -2.82 -2.53
N PHE A 33 -3.78 -3.08 -2.24
CA PHE A 33 -2.65 -2.61 -3.05
C PHE A 33 -2.10 -3.78 -3.85
N TYR A 34 -1.90 -3.61 -5.14
CA TYR A 34 -1.22 -4.60 -5.94
C TYR A 34 -0.01 -3.97 -6.62
N PHE A 35 1.17 -4.56 -6.37
CA PHE A 35 2.43 -4.13 -6.97
C PHE A 35 2.89 -5.18 -7.97
N GLU A 36 3.00 -4.79 -9.23
CA GLU A 36 3.48 -5.68 -10.28
C GLU A 36 5.00 -5.59 -10.37
N TYR A 37 5.67 -6.72 -10.13
CA TYR A 37 7.13 -6.82 -10.11
C TYR A 37 7.82 -5.72 -9.32
N PRO A 38 7.46 -5.55 -8.02
CA PRO A 38 8.05 -4.49 -7.22
C PRO A 38 9.53 -4.73 -6.96
N GLN A 39 10.23 -3.66 -6.62
CA GLN A 39 11.66 -3.71 -6.29
C GLN A 39 11.93 -4.67 -5.13
N ALA A 40 11.00 -4.76 -4.18
CA ALA A 40 11.14 -5.65 -3.02
C ALA A 40 11.22 -7.13 -3.41
N ILE A 41 10.64 -7.53 -4.54
CA ILE A 41 10.76 -8.89 -5.07
C ILE A 41 12.04 -9.03 -5.89
N ALA A 42 12.38 -8.03 -6.69
CA ALA A 42 13.51 -8.07 -7.59
C ALA A 42 14.84 -8.11 -6.86
N ASP A 43 14.90 -7.58 -5.64
CA ASP A 43 16.12 -7.50 -4.84
C ASP A 43 16.04 -8.48 -3.66
N ASP A 44 16.77 -9.58 -3.74
CA ASP A 44 16.79 -10.62 -2.70
C ASP A 44 17.31 -10.13 -1.36
N SER A 45 18.03 -9.00 -1.33
CA SER A 45 18.56 -8.44 -0.09
C SER A 45 17.49 -7.71 0.73
N ILE A 46 16.33 -7.43 0.15
CA ILE A 46 15.24 -6.75 0.84
C ILE A 46 14.39 -7.77 1.58
N GLU A 47 14.32 -7.63 2.90
CA GLU A 47 13.46 -8.45 3.74
C GLU A 47 12.09 -7.78 3.88
N ILE A 48 11.06 -8.41 3.35
CA ILE A 48 9.70 -7.87 3.43
C ILE A 48 9.11 -8.17 4.80
N THR A 49 8.87 -7.13 5.58
CA THR A 49 8.33 -7.28 6.95
C THR A 49 6.90 -6.79 7.08
N GLY A 50 6.38 -6.09 6.08
CA GLY A 50 5.04 -5.54 6.05
C GLY A 50 4.94 -4.53 4.93
N MET A 51 3.86 -3.76 4.91
CA MET A 51 3.77 -2.59 4.03
C MET A 51 3.61 -1.35 4.91
N TYR A 52 4.44 -0.35 4.67
CA TYR A 52 4.49 0.88 5.45
C TYR A 52 4.22 2.07 4.55
N LEU A 53 3.18 2.82 4.89
CA LEU A 53 2.81 4.05 4.17
C LEU A 53 3.33 5.21 5.01
N VAL A 54 4.38 5.87 4.54
CA VAL A 54 5.12 6.87 5.33
C VAL A 54 4.94 8.25 4.72
N ASP A 55 4.50 9.19 5.51
CA ASP A 55 4.41 10.60 5.10
C ASP A 55 4.72 11.52 6.27
N GLU A 56 4.48 12.81 6.09
CA GLU A 56 4.76 13.81 7.12
C GLU A 56 3.97 13.63 8.41
N GLU A 57 2.83 12.93 8.36
CA GLU A 57 2.03 12.65 9.55
C GLU A 57 2.48 11.40 10.29
N GLY A 58 3.36 10.60 9.69
CA GLY A 58 3.84 9.37 10.30
C GLY A 58 3.64 8.16 9.41
N GLU A 59 3.44 7.01 10.03
CA GLU A 59 3.39 5.73 9.34
C GLU A 59 2.02 5.05 9.52
N ILE A 60 1.50 4.49 8.42
CA ILE A 60 0.37 3.56 8.47
C ILE A 60 0.93 2.22 8.01
N SER A 61 0.64 1.14 8.73
CA SER A 61 1.24 -0.15 8.37
C SER A 61 0.23 -1.29 8.37
N THR A 62 0.56 -2.33 7.61
CA THR A 62 -0.17 -3.59 7.63
C THR A 62 0.82 -4.74 7.49
N ARG A 63 0.47 -5.89 8.06
CA ARG A 63 1.23 -7.13 7.89
C ARG A 63 0.54 -8.07 6.90
N GLU A 64 -0.63 -7.73 6.41
CA GLU A 64 -1.30 -8.55 5.39
C GLU A 64 -0.66 -8.28 4.04
N VAL A 65 0.46 -8.91 3.81
CA VAL A 65 1.25 -8.79 2.59
C VAL A 65 1.47 -10.19 2.03
N ASN A 66 1.01 -10.41 0.80
CA ASN A 66 1.06 -11.71 0.17
C ASN A 66 1.77 -11.66 -1.18
N GLY A 67 2.68 -12.60 -1.39
CA GLY A 67 3.33 -12.73 -2.69
C GLY A 67 2.39 -13.36 -3.71
N LYS A 68 2.45 -12.88 -4.94
CA LYS A 68 1.74 -13.46 -6.08
C LYS A 68 2.76 -14.13 -6.99
N PHE A 69 2.44 -15.34 -7.42
CA PHE A 69 3.35 -16.16 -8.22
C PHE A 69 2.73 -16.52 -9.56
N ILE A 70 3.55 -16.55 -10.59
CA ILE A 70 3.17 -17.02 -11.92
C ILE A 70 4.16 -18.10 -12.30
N ASN A 71 3.65 -19.30 -12.57
CA ASN A 71 4.49 -20.46 -12.93
C ASN A 71 5.60 -20.72 -11.89
N GLY A 72 5.27 -20.52 -10.61
CA GLY A 72 6.20 -20.78 -9.51
C GLY A 72 7.20 -19.67 -9.23
N GLU A 73 7.16 -18.58 -9.98
CA GLU A 73 8.07 -17.45 -9.78
C GLU A 73 7.34 -16.24 -9.22
N PRO A 74 7.99 -15.47 -8.33
CA PRO A 74 7.38 -14.25 -7.78
C PRO A 74 7.05 -13.26 -8.91
N ALA A 75 5.81 -12.77 -8.92
CA ALA A 75 5.35 -11.84 -9.95
C ALA A 75 4.80 -10.53 -9.38
N GLY A 76 4.38 -10.54 -8.13
CA GLY A 76 3.82 -9.34 -7.54
C GLY A 76 3.61 -9.45 -6.05
N ILE A 77 3.18 -8.37 -5.44
CA ILE A 77 2.80 -8.31 -4.02
C ILE A 77 1.42 -7.71 -3.90
N GLU A 78 0.57 -8.37 -3.14
CA GLU A 78 -0.73 -7.82 -2.77
C GLU A 78 -0.72 -7.50 -1.28
N ALA A 79 -1.11 -6.29 -0.91
CA ALA A 79 -1.19 -5.89 0.48
C ALA A 79 -2.60 -5.39 0.79
N ILE A 80 -3.10 -5.73 1.96
CA ILE A 80 -4.44 -5.35 2.39
C ILE A 80 -4.34 -4.50 3.65
N LEU A 81 -4.90 -3.30 3.58
CA LEU A 81 -4.96 -2.39 4.72
C LEU A 81 -6.43 -2.22 5.13
N THR A 82 -6.74 -2.53 6.38
CA THR A 82 -8.09 -2.35 6.92
C THR A 82 -8.11 -1.12 7.82
N MET A 83 -9.04 -0.21 7.55
CA MET A 83 -9.26 0.98 8.36
C MET A 83 -10.56 0.77 9.15
N LYS A 84 -10.48 0.69 10.46
CA LYS A 84 -11.61 0.32 11.32
C LYS A 84 -12.44 1.51 11.81
N THR A 85 -11.99 2.73 11.57
CA THR A 85 -12.68 3.94 11.99
C THR A 85 -12.70 4.97 10.87
N ALA A 86 -13.61 5.93 10.96
CA ALA A 86 -13.65 7.03 10.01
C ALA A 86 -12.34 7.84 10.04
N GLU A 87 -11.76 8.02 11.23
CA GLU A 87 -10.49 8.74 11.38
C GLU A 87 -9.35 8.02 10.67
N ALA A 88 -9.28 6.70 10.82
CA ALA A 88 -8.25 5.91 10.15
C ALA A 88 -8.41 5.99 8.63
N PHE A 89 -9.65 5.96 8.16
CA PHE A 89 -9.93 6.08 6.73
C PHE A 89 -9.50 7.44 6.19
N GLU A 90 -9.84 8.53 6.90
CA GLU A 90 -9.46 9.88 6.50
C GLU A 90 -7.94 10.07 6.52
N ARG A 91 -7.27 9.49 7.51
CA ARG A 91 -5.80 9.51 7.58
C ARG A 91 -5.19 8.82 6.36
N PHE A 92 -5.74 7.67 5.97
CA PHE A 92 -5.32 6.95 4.78
C PHE A 92 -5.54 7.79 3.51
N VAL A 93 -6.69 8.45 3.39
CA VAL A 93 -6.99 9.30 2.22
C VAL A 93 -5.97 10.43 2.11
N ARG A 94 -5.59 11.04 3.21
CA ARG A 94 -4.57 12.10 3.18
C ARG A 94 -3.23 11.57 2.67
N PHE A 95 -2.84 10.36 3.10
CA PHE A 95 -1.63 9.73 2.57
C PHE A 95 -1.75 9.54 1.06
N MET A 96 -2.86 8.98 0.60
CA MET A 96 -3.06 8.67 -0.81
C MET A 96 -3.08 9.93 -1.69
N GLU A 97 -3.62 11.02 -1.18
CA GLU A 97 -3.59 12.28 -1.89
C GLU A 97 -2.15 12.76 -2.11
N ARG A 98 -1.32 12.68 -1.07
CA ARG A 98 0.09 13.07 -1.16
C ARG A 98 0.87 12.14 -2.09
N TYR A 99 0.68 10.85 -1.89
CA TYR A 99 1.36 9.84 -2.70
C TYR A 99 0.95 9.94 -4.17
N GLY A 100 -0.34 10.14 -4.43
CA GLY A 100 -0.87 10.28 -5.78
C GLY A 100 -0.32 11.50 -6.50
N GLU A 101 -0.21 12.64 -5.83
CA GLU A 101 0.37 13.84 -6.41
C GLU A 101 1.83 13.63 -6.81
N GLU A 102 2.59 12.96 -5.96
CA GLU A 102 4.02 12.75 -6.18
C GLU A 102 4.30 11.66 -7.22
N ASN A 103 3.39 10.72 -7.41
CA ASN A 103 3.61 9.55 -8.27
C ASN A 103 2.64 9.44 -9.44
N GLY A 104 1.73 10.38 -9.60
CA GLY A 104 0.80 10.37 -10.72
C GLY A 104 -0.29 9.32 -10.62
N LEU A 105 -0.60 8.83 -9.41
CA LEU A 105 -1.58 7.79 -9.21
C LEU A 105 -2.98 8.36 -8.97
N GLY A 106 -3.96 7.89 -9.75
CA GLY A 106 -5.36 8.18 -9.48
C GLY A 106 -5.93 7.17 -8.49
N LEU A 107 -6.79 7.63 -7.58
CA LEU A 107 -7.44 6.76 -6.62
C LEU A 107 -8.75 6.21 -7.18
N SER A 108 -8.84 4.89 -7.29
CA SER A 108 -10.04 4.19 -7.74
C SER A 108 -10.90 3.83 -6.53
N ARG A 109 -12.20 4.12 -6.60
CA ARG A 109 -13.14 3.77 -5.54
C ARG A 109 -14.24 2.88 -6.07
N SER A 110 -14.65 1.92 -5.28
CA SER A 110 -15.79 1.06 -5.59
C SER A 110 -16.86 1.12 -4.53
#